data_bf8473f679d9242aa19b9738e04b0aea
#
_entry.id   bf8473f679d9242aa19b9738e04b0aea
#
_cell.length_a   1.000
_cell.length_b   1.000
_cell.length_c   1.000
_cell.angle_alpha   90.00
_cell.angle_beta   90.00
_cell.angle_gamma   90.00
#
_symmetry.space_group_name_H-M   'P 1'
#
loop_
_entity.id
_entity.type
_entity.pdbx_description
1 polymer ?
#
loop_
_entity_poly.entity_id
_entity_poly.type
_entity_poly.pdbx_seq_one_letter_code
_entity_poly.pdbx_strand_id
1 'polypeptide(L)'
;MTAPKAPGAAPHLIGSKAQAIQTGRTRLLTVALVFAVCFIVLAGRLVELTVIREPGKTLAFVAAAPTKSTAGRADILDRNGILLATNLMTASLYADARVVPDSARAAQRLIRVLPGLSPATVRERLATGRAFVWLKRNLTPSQQRSVNDLGIPGLHFRDEQRRLYPHGALESHVLGFTDVDGNGISGIEKFFDRALRDRGPQGRALQLSLDARVQHVLRDEVMAAMTRFRAAGAAGLVMNANNGQILALISLPDFDPNHPAAAPALSRFNRATKGVYELGSVFKVLTVAMALDSGATKLRGGYDATKPIRVAGFSIRDSHAKKRWLSVPEILIYSSNIGAAKMAMDVGRDGQRNYLDRFGLLRRPSLELPEVGAPISPARWGDLSTMTVAYGHGLAVSPIQFASAFGAMVNGGVLMPATLIKRQPGERALGVQVISARTSNHMRRLLRAVVEKGTGRKAQAPGYLVGGKTGTAEKPGVGGYRRNALISSFVAAFPMTKPKYVVYLLLDEPRGDAGTLGEGGAGYTAAPLVGRVIKRIGPILGVRPVDDTAAHVRRAMAMRLYSRKQVSRKRTSAVN
;
A
#
# COMPACT_ATOMS: atom_id res chain seq x y z
N MET A 1 102.35 -74.27 3.27
CA MET A 1 102.49 -72.96 3.98
C MET A 1 101.32 -72.07 3.53
N THR A 2 100.46 -71.94 4.35
CA THR A 2 99.07 -71.45 4.13
C THR A 2 98.96 -69.93 4.34
N ALA A 3 98.39 -69.26 3.38
CA ALA A 3 97.94 -67.83 3.51
C ALA A 3 96.52 -67.71 4.06
N PRO A 4 96.21 -66.77 4.91
CA PRO A 4 94.89 -66.68 5.52
C PRO A 4 93.91 -65.87 4.69
N LYS A 5 92.70 -66.24 4.82
CA LYS A 5 91.48 -65.70 4.21
C LYS A 5 91.11 -64.35 4.79
N ALA A 6 90.68 -63.42 3.93
CA ALA A 6 90.11 -62.13 4.31
C ALA A 6 88.67 -62.22 4.78
N PRO A 7 88.20 -61.36 5.70
CA PRO A 7 86.82 -61.36 6.20
C PRO A 7 85.87 -60.60 5.31
N GLY A 8 84.65 -61.16 5.25
CA GLY A 8 83.57 -60.68 4.39
C GLY A 8 83.02 -59.30 4.73
N ALA A 9 82.52 -58.66 3.68
CA ALA A 9 81.88 -57.36 3.71
C ALA A 9 80.47 -57.40 4.35
N ALA A 10 80.17 -56.53 5.26
CA ALA A 10 78.87 -56.36 5.84
C ALA A 10 77.88 -55.61 4.85
N PRO A 11 76.64 -56.04 4.79
CA PRO A 11 75.73 -55.46 3.82
C PRO A 11 75.28 -54.04 4.21
N HIS A 12 75.14 -53.18 3.21
CA HIS A 12 74.64 -51.82 3.25
C HIS A 12 73.18 -51.65 3.77
N LEU A 13 72.97 -51.40 5.05
CA LEU A 13 71.70 -51.01 5.66
C LEU A 13 71.45 -49.54 5.67
N ILE A 14 72.33 -48.73 5.09
CA ILE A 14 72.22 -47.25 5.10
C ILE A 14 71.34 -46.71 3.94
N GLY A 15 71.17 -47.44 2.85
CA GLY A 15 70.38 -46.99 1.68
C GLY A 15 68.86 -46.95 1.88
N SER A 16 68.33 -47.91 2.65
CA SER A 16 66.86 -48.04 2.80
C SER A 16 66.24 -46.97 3.66
N LYS A 17 66.92 -46.48 4.70
CA LYS A 17 66.43 -45.35 5.53
C LYS A 17 66.47 -44.01 4.79
N ALA A 18 67.52 -43.78 4.00
CA ALA A 18 67.61 -42.55 3.19
C ALA A 18 66.54 -42.51 2.09
N GLN A 19 66.24 -43.62 1.44
CA GLN A 19 65.17 -43.73 0.45
C GLN A 19 63.77 -43.55 1.09
N ALA A 20 63.52 -44.14 2.27
CA ALA A 20 62.26 -43.97 2.98
C ALA A 20 62.03 -42.52 3.42
N ILE A 21 63.07 -41.82 3.87
CA ILE A 21 63.00 -40.37 4.24
C ILE A 21 62.77 -39.54 2.98
N GLN A 22 63.44 -39.81 1.87
CA GLN A 22 63.22 -39.09 0.61
C GLN A 22 61.80 -39.35 0.07
N THR A 23 61.29 -40.55 0.11
CA THR A 23 59.89 -40.88 -0.32
C THR A 23 58.88 -40.23 0.60
N GLY A 24 59.09 -40.17 1.92
CA GLY A 24 58.28 -39.43 2.88
C GLY A 24 58.27 -37.93 2.63
N ARG A 25 59.44 -37.35 2.33
CA ARG A 25 59.58 -35.94 2.00
C ARG A 25 58.88 -35.57 0.69
N THR A 26 58.99 -36.42 -0.33
CA THR A 26 58.29 -36.19 -1.61
C THR A 26 56.77 -36.29 -1.44
N ARG A 27 56.28 -37.26 -0.67
CA ARG A 27 54.83 -37.37 -0.37
C ARG A 27 54.32 -36.17 0.42
N LEU A 28 55.05 -35.70 1.41
CA LEU A 28 54.73 -34.47 2.15
C LEU A 28 54.69 -33.21 1.26
N LEU A 29 55.65 -33.09 0.35
CA LEU A 29 55.67 -31.97 -0.61
C LEU A 29 54.52 -32.06 -1.60
N THR A 30 54.15 -33.26 -2.06
CA THR A 30 52.99 -33.46 -2.94
C THR A 30 51.69 -33.06 -2.24
N VAL A 31 51.50 -33.49 -0.99
CA VAL A 31 50.32 -33.11 -0.19
C VAL A 31 50.29 -31.60 0.06
N ALA A 32 51.45 -31.00 0.43
CA ALA A 32 51.54 -29.55 0.62
C ALA A 32 51.23 -28.77 -0.66
N LEU A 33 51.69 -29.27 -1.82
CA LEU A 33 51.35 -28.66 -3.13
C LEU A 33 49.86 -28.74 -3.46
N VAL A 34 49.23 -29.89 -3.20
CA VAL A 34 47.78 -30.05 -3.40
C VAL A 34 46.99 -29.09 -2.52
N PHE A 35 47.36 -28.95 -1.23
CA PHE A 35 46.75 -27.98 -0.35
C PHE A 35 46.98 -26.54 -0.82
N ALA A 36 48.20 -26.17 -1.25
CA ALA A 36 48.50 -24.87 -1.77
C ALA A 36 47.63 -24.52 -3.01
N VAL A 37 47.46 -25.47 -3.93
CA VAL A 37 46.59 -25.30 -5.11
C VAL A 37 45.11 -25.13 -4.69
N CYS A 38 44.62 -25.94 -3.75
CA CYS A 38 43.27 -25.76 -3.20
C CYS A 38 43.08 -24.40 -2.55
N PHE A 39 44.04 -23.89 -1.78
CA PHE A 39 43.98 -22.57 -1.18
C PHE A 39 44.00 -21.44 -2.22
N ILE A 40 44.81 -21.57 -3.28
CA ILE A 40 44.85 -20.62 -4.39
C ILE A 40 43.51 -20.56 -5.12
N VAL A 41 42.88 -21.74 -5.38
CA VAL A 41 41.55 -21.80 -5.99
C VAL A 41 40.48 -21.17 -5.10
N LEU A 42 40.50 -21.45 -3.81
CA LEU A 42 39.60 -20.86 -2.83
C LEU A 42 39.79 -19.33 -2.74
N ALA A 43 41.04 -18.86 -2.68
CA ALA A 43 41.34 -17.44 -2.65
C ALA A 43 40.91 -16.75 -3.95
N GLY A 44 41.17 -17.33 -5.10
CA GLY A 44 40.69 -16.83 -6.40
C GLY A 44 39.16 -16.74 -6.44
N ARG A 45 38.46 -17.74 -5.92
CA ARG A 45 37.00 -17.77 -5.84
C ARG A 45 36.45 -16.71 -4.88
N LEU A 46 37.16 -16.45 -3.77
CA LEU A 46 36.80 -15.41 -2.83
C LEU A 46 36.95 -14.01 -3.46
N VAL A 47 38.03 -13.78 -4.17
CA VAL A 47 38.27 -12.52 -4.91
C VAL A 47 37.22 -12.31 -6.01
N GLU A 48 36.90 -13.36 -6.77
CA GLU A 48 35.81 -13.31 -7.76
C GLU A 48 34.47 -12.92 -7.14
N LEU A 49 34.14 -13.49 -5.98
CA LEU A 49 32.87 -13.24 -5.28
C LEU A 49 32.82 -11.88 -4.58
N THR A 50 33.96 -11.33 -4.15
CA THR A 50 34.00 -10.09 -3.34
C THR A 50 34.38 -8.84 -4.13
N VAL A 51 35.18 -9.00 -5.20
CA VAL A 51 35.75 -7.83 -5.95
C VAL A 51 35.20 -7.75 -7.38
N ILE A 52 35.02 -8.89 -8.07
CA ILE A 52 34.67 -8.91 -9.50
C ILE A 52 33.17 -8.93 -9.73
N ARG A 53 32.37 -9.50 -8.83
CA ARG A 53 30.91 -9.39 -8.90
C ARG A 53 30.46 -8.07 -8.30
N GLU A 54 29.98 -7.18 -9.16
CA GLU A 54 29.33 -5.93 -8.76
C GLU A 54 28.30 -6.19 -7.64
N PRO A 55 28.31 -5.40 -6.55
CA PRO A 55 27.32 -5.49 -5.48
C PRO A 55 25.97 -4.90 -5.90
N GLY A 56 25.40 -5.38 -7.01
CA GLY A 56 24.18 -4.81 -7.60
C GLY A 56 23.22 -5.80 -8.26
N LYS A 57 23.63 -7.04 -8.45
CA LYS A 57 22.81 -8.03 -9.17
C LYS A 57 22.82 -9.40 -8.51
N THR A 58 22.44 -9.47 -7.30
CA THR A 58 21.78 -10.66 -6.72
C THR A 58 21.63 -10.41 -5.23
N LEU A 59 20.45 -10.01 -4.78
CA LEU A 59 19.91 -10.74 -3.64
C LEU A 59 19.65 -12.17 -4.12
N ALA A 60 20.70 -12.85 -4.58
CA ALA A 60 20.69 -14.27 -4.67
C ALA A 60 20.74 -14.77 -3.23
N PHE A 61 19.58 -15.12 -2.71
CA PHE A 61 19.43 -16.06 -1.64
C PHE A 61 20.53 -17.11 -1.76
N VAL A 62 21.51 -17.08 -0.87
CA VAL A 62 22.23 -18.29 -0.51
C VAL A 62 21.14 -19.17 0.09
N ALA A 63 20.60 -20.08 -0.70
CA ALA A 63 19.80 -21.16 -0.22
C ALA A 63 20.70 -21.95 0.74
N ALA A 64 20.62 -21.64 2.03
CA ALA A 64 20.95 -22.62 3.03
C ALA A 64 20.19 -23.88 2.63
N ALA A 65 20.89 -25.02 2.58
CA ALA A 65 20.28 -26.30 2.31
C ALA A 65 18.97 -26.41 3.09
N PRO A 66 17.89 -26.99 2.52
CA PRO A 66 16.60 -26.99 3.18
C PRO A 66 16.74 -27.80 4.49
N THR A 67 17.09 -27.09 5.56
CA THR A 67 16.70 -27.51 6.90
C THR A 67 15.21 -27.71 6.82
N LYS A 68 14.72 -28.91 7.13
CA LYS A 68 13.29 -29.27 7.16
C LYS A 68 12.51 -28.05 7.67
N SER A 69 11.77 -27.41 6.76
CA SER A 69 10.95 -26.25 7.07
C SER A 69 10.09 -26.64 8.26
N THR A 70 10.35 -26.05 9.41
CA THR A 70 9.38 -26.09 10.49
C THR A 70 8.12 -25.48 9.94
N ALA A 71 7.06 -26.27 9.81
CA ALA A 71 5.82 -25.83 9.20
C ALA A 71 5.37 -24.52 9.85
N GLY A 72 5.31 -23.43 9.08
CA GLY A 72 4.95 -22.12 9.58
C GLY A 72 5.34 -21.00 8.62
N ARG A 73 4.89 -19.79 8.91
CA ARG A 73 5.11 -18.59 8.09
C ARG A 73 5.98 -17.59 8.84
N ALA A 74 6.76 -16.79 8.14
CA ALA A 74 7.50 -15.67 8.74
C ALA A 74 6.54 -14.62 9.33
N ASP A 75 7.00 -13.95 10.38
CA ASP A 75 6.29 -12.83 10.97
C ASP A 75 6.18 -11.65 9.99
N ILE A 76 5.12 -10.85 10.15
CA ILE A 76 4.95 -9.59 9.44
C ILE A 76 4.99 -8.47 10.48
N LEU A 77 5.83 -7.48 10.23
CA LEU A 77 6.06 -6.34 11.13
C LEU A 77 5.68 -5.04 10.43
N ASP A 78 5.30 -4.03 11.22
CA ASP A 78 5.21 -2.65 10.76
C ASP A 78 6.62 -2.04 10.54
N ARG A 79 6.68 -0.78 10.10
CA ARG A 79 7.94 -0.08 9.89
C ARG A 79 8.79 0.13 11.15
N ASN A 80 8.17 0.08 12.33
CA ASN A 80 8.80 0.29 13.64
C ASN A 80 9.11 -1.02 14.36
N GLY A 81 8.79 -2.18 13.75
CA GLY A 81 8.99 -3.50 14.35
C GLY A 81 7.80 -4.00 15.17
N ILE A 82 6.64 -3.33 15.09
CA ILE A 82 5.41 -3.79 15.75
C ILE A 82 4.88 -5.01 15.00
N LEU A 83 4.50 -6.04 15.76
CA LEU A 83 4.03 -7.32 15.22
C LEU A 83 2.62 -7.20 14.66
N LEU A 84 2.47 -7.42 13.34
CA LEU A 84 1.19 -7.36 12.63
C LEU A 84 0.59 -8.74 12.38
N ALA A 85 1.41 -9.75 12.12
CA ALA A 85 1.00 -11.14 11.98
C ALA A 85 2.09 -12.09 12.45
N THR A 86 1.69 -13.14 13.18
CA THR A 86 2.60 -14.18 13.71
C THR A 86 1.91 -15.54 13.71
N ASN A 87 2.63 -16.58 14.12
CA ASN A 87 2.07 -17.91 14.30
C ASN A 87 1.99 -18.29 15.77
N LEU A 88 0.89 -18.88 16.17
CA LEU A 88 0.71 -19.49 17.48
C LEU A 88 0.66 -21.01 17.32
N MET A 89 1.35 -21.72 18.21
CA MET A 89 1.15 -23.16 18.35
C MET A 89 -0.19 -23.39 19.05
N THR A 90 -1.04 -24.19 18.43
CA THR A 90 -2.37 -24.55 18.93
C THR A 90 -2.55 -26.06 18.79
N ALA A 91 -3.35 -26.65 19.67
CA ALA A 91 -3.76 -28.03 19.54
C ALA A 91 -4.97 -28.17 18.61
N SER A 92 -4.98 -29.17 17.77
CA SER A 92 -6.13 -29.55 16.94
C SER A 92 -6.61 -30.93 17.34
N LEU A 93 -7.92 -31.07 17.59
CA LEU A 93 -8.56 -32.31 18.02
C LEU A 93 -8.84 -33.20 16.81
N TYR A 94 -8.35 -34.42 16.85
CA TYR A 94 -8.74 -35.48 15.93
C TYR A 94 -9.18 -36.73 16.71
N ALA A 95 -9.91 -37.61 16.05
CA ALA A 95 -10.30 -38.89 16.61
C ALA A 95 -9.75 -40.06 15.77
N ASP A 96 -9.34 -41.11 16.45
CA ASP A 96 -9.34 -42.46 15.86
C ASP A 96 -10.74 -43.07 16.08
N ALA A 97 -11.59 -42.94 15.06
CA ALA A 97 -12.97 -43.39 15.17
C ALA A 97 -13.18 -44.88 15.37
N ARG A 98 -12.13 -45.69 15.19
CA ARG A 98 -12.15 -47.15 15.45
C ARG A 98 -12.14 -47.47 16.94
N VAL A 99 -11.60 -46.55 17.76
CA VAL A 99 -11.38 -46.74 19.20
C VAL A 99 -12.48 -46.05 20.02
N VAL A 100 -13.26 -45.14 19.44
CA VAL A 100 -14.34 -44.44 20.14
C VAL A 100 -15.54 -45.39 20.38
N PRO A 101 -15.85 -45.78 21.64
CA PRO A 101 -16.82 -46.84 21.90
C PRO A 101 -18.29 -46.48 21.54
N ASP A 102 -18.69 -45.24 21.77
CA ASP A 102 -20.04 -44.72 21.49
C ASP A 102 -19.95 -43.32 20.88
N SER A 103 -20.13 -43.27 19.57
CA SER A 103 -20.04 -42.02 18.80
C SER A 103 -21.12 -41.01 19.19
N ALA A 104 -22.33 -41.46 19.57
CA ALA A 104 -23.42 -40.56 19.93
C ALA A 104 -23.17 -39.90 21.28
N ARG A 105 -22.78 -40.69 22.29
CA ARG A 105 -22.45 -40.20 23.62
C ARG A 105 -21.20 -39.33 23.61
N ALA A 106 -20.18 -39.71 22.87
CA ALA A 106 -18.97 -38.91 22.67
C ALA A 106 -19.28 -37.54 22.03
N ALA A 107 -20.12 -37.50 21.01
CA ALA A 107 -20.56 -36.26 20.38
C ALA A 107 -21.30 -35.36 21.37
N GLN A 108 -22.25 -35.89 22.17
CA GLN A 108 -22.96 -35.12 23.18
C GLN A 108 -22.03 -34.50 24.25
N ARG A 109 -21.02 -35.27 24.70
CA ARG A 109 -20.05 -34.78 25.69
C ARG A 109 -19.15 -33.71 25.09
N LEU A 110 -18.67 -33.88 23.85
CA LEU A 110 -17.82 -32.90 23.15
C LEU A 110 -18.50 -31.55 22.92
N ILE A 111 -19.78 -31.54 22.59
CA ILE A 111 -20.51 -30.30 22.34
C ILE A 111 -20.66 -29.45 23.61
N ARG A 112 -20.78 -30.06 24.79
CA ARG A 112 -20.85 -29.32 26.07
C ARG A 112 -19.60 -28.49 26.34
N VAL A 113 -18.42 -29.00 25.93
CA VAL A 113 -17.12 -28.32 26.15
C VAL A 113 -16.63 -27.55 24.92
N LEU A 114 -17.16 -27.85 23.73
CA LEU A 114 -16.83 -27.18 22.47
C LEU A 114 -18.09 -26.62 21.82
N PRO A 115 -18.69 -25.56 22.38
CA PRO A 115 -19.85 -24.93 21.77
C PRO A 115 -19.51 -24.44 20.34
N GLY A 116 -20.41 -24.67 19.39
CA GLY A 116 -20.21 -24.37 17.96
C GLY A 116 -19.85 -25.58 17.09
N LEU A 117 -19.67 -26.78 17.67
CA LEU A 117 -19.68 -28.02 16.89
C LEU A 117 -21.10 -28.50 16.66
N SER A 118 -21.39 -28.96 15.44
CA SER A 118 -22.67 -29.61 15.11
C SER A 118 -22.69 -31.04 15.68
N PRO A 119 -23.69 -31.40 16.50
CA PRO A 119 -23.84 -32.76 17.03
C PRO A 119 -23.89 -33.82 15.93
N ALA A 120 -24.63 -33.53 14.88
CA ALA A 120 -24.78 -34.43 13.73
C ALA A 120 -23.44 -34.69 13.04
N THR A 121 -22.70 -33.61 12.73
CA THR A 121 -21.39 -33.69 12.06
C THR A 121 -20.36 -34.43 12.91
N VAL A 122 -20.33 -34.19 14.24
CA VAL A 122 -19.39 -34.89 15.14
C VAL A 122 -19.71 -36.38 15.19
N ARG A 123 -21.01 -36.73 15.34
CA ARG A 123 -21.45 -38.13 15.35
C ARG A 123 -21.13 -38.83 14.04
N GLU A 124 -21.43 -38.19 12.90
CA GLU A 124 -21.12 -38.72 11.58
C GLU A 124 -19.62 -38.99 11.43
N ARG A 125 -18.78 -38.05 11.80
CA ARG A 125 -17.30 -38.18 11.74
C ARG A 125 -16.80 -39.32 12.63
N LEU A 126 -17.33 -39.47 13.83
CA LEU A 126 -16.94 -40.53 14.76
C LEU A 126 -17.47 -41.90 14.34
N ALA A 127 -18.54 -41.96 13.55
CA ALA A 127 -19.11 -43.22 13.01
C ALA A 127 -18.37 -43.73 11.78
N THR A 128 -17.40 -43.01 11.20
CA THR A 128 -16.72 -43.40 9.94
C THR A 128 -15.80 -44.61 10.06
N GLY A 129 -15.39 -45.03 11.26
CA GLY A 129 -14.42 -46.09 11.48
C GLY A 129 -13.02 -45.80 10.96
N ARG A 130 -12.68 -44.54 10.66
CA ARG A 130 -11.35 -44.12 10.17
C ARG A 130 -10.38 -43.89 11.33
N ALA A 131 -9.09 -44.25 11.12
CA ALA A 131 -8.06 -44.04 12.11
C ALA A 131 -7.76 -42.55 12.41
N PHE A 132 -8.12 -41.65 11.50
CA PHE A 132 -7.87 -40.23 11.62
C PHE A 132 -9.02 -39.42 11.05
N VAL A 133 -9.69 -38.65 11.93
CA VAL A 133 -10.81 -37.78 11.57
C VAL A 133 -10.69 -36.45 12.33
N TRP A 134 -10.56 -35.34 11.64
CA TRP A 134 -10.57 -34.02 12.27
C TRP A 134 -11.93 -33.73 12.89
N LEU A 135 -11.94 -33.37 14.17
CA LEU A 135 -13.14 -32.92 14.88
C LEU A 135 -13.17 -31.39 15.00
N LYS A 136 -12.11 -30.77 15.54
CA LYS A 136 -11.97 -29.32 15.64
C LYS A 136 -10.51 -28.93 15.61
N ARG A 137 -10.17 -27.97 14.74
CA ARG A 137 -8.82 -27.41 14.65
C ARG A 137 -8.70 -26.14 15.49
N ASN A 138 -7.47 -25.79 15.84
CA ASN A 138 -7.14 -24.53 16.51
C ASN A 138 -7.87 -24.33 17.86
N LEU A 139 -7.76 -25.29 18.76
CA LEU A 139 -8.29 -25.20 20.11
C LEU A 139 -7.52 -24.18 20.94
N THR A 140 -8.24 -23.48 21.82
CA THR A 140 -7.60 -22.72 22.90
C THR A 140 -7.06 -23.69 23.96
N PRO A 141 -6.06 -23.27 24.78
CA PRO A 141 -5.56 -24.13 25.87
C PRO A 141 -6.66 -24.59 26.83
N SER A 142 -7.65 -23.73 27.13
CA SER A 142 -8.80 -24.07 27.95
C SER A 142 -9.69 -25.13 27.29
N GLN A 143 -9.97 -24.99 25.99
CA GLN A 143 -10.73 -26.00 25.24
C GLN A 143 -10.00 -27.35 25.16
N GLN A 144 -8.69 -27.31 24.95
CA GLN A 144 -7.88 -28.53 24.95
C GLN A 144 -7.97 -29.26 26.30
N ARG A 145 -7.80 -28.53 27.40
CA ARG A 145 -7.95 -29.08 28.74
C ARG A 145 -9.34 -29.66 28.96
N SER A 146 -10.41 -28.90 28.66
CA SER A 146 -11.79 -29.37 28.82
C SER A 146 -12.09 -30.64 28.01
N VAL A 147 -11.52 -30.78 26.80
CA VAL A 147 -11.67 -32.01 26.03
C VAL A 147 -10.89 -33.17 26.65
N ASN A 148 -9.65 -32.90 27.12
CA ASN A 148 -8.83 -33.93 27.77
C ASN A 148 -9.51 -34.48 29.05
N ASP A 149 -10.14 -33.60 29.84
CA ASP A 149 -10.85 -33.94 31.05
C ASP A 149 -12.10 -34.81 30.81
N LEU A 150 -12.60 -34.87 29.56
CA LEU A 150 -13.66 -35.81 29.20
C LEU A 150 -13.20 -37.29 29.26
N GLY A 151 -11.90 -37.56 29.10
CA GLY A 151 -11.35 -38.91 29.13
C GLY A 151 -11.97 -39.86 28.09
N ILE A 152 -12.31 -39.37 26.91
CA ILE A 152 -12.90 -40.20 25.84
C ILE A 152 -11.79 -40.91 25.09
N PRO A 153 -11.77 -42.27 25.07
CA PRO A 153 -10.80 -43.02 24.31
C PRO A 153 -10.86 -42.69 22.80
N GLY A 154 -9.70 -42.70 22.13
CA GLY A 154 -9.61 -42.41 20.70
C GLY A 154 -9.62 -40.91 20.33
N LEU A 155 -9.71 -39.99 21.31
CA LEU A 155 -9.48 -38.56 21.08
C LEU A 155 -8.01 -38.21 21.29
N HIS A 156 -7.43 -37.52 20.33
CA HIS A 156 -6.03 -37.12 20.34
C HIS A 156 -5.86 -35.68 19.91
N PHE A 157 -4.73 -35.08 20.30
CA PHE A 157 -4.36 -33.75 19.89
C PHE A 157 -3.14 -33.80 18.96
N ARG A 158 -3.15 -32.92 17.98
CA ARG A 158 -2.01 -32.65 17.10
C ARG A 158 -1.67 -31.20 17.16
N ASP A 159 -0.40 -30.88 17.35
CA ASP A 159 0.07 -29.50 17.33
C ASP A 159 0.03 -28.97 15.90
N GLU A 160 -0.58 -27.81 15.73
CA GLU A 160 -0.67 -27.09 14.47
C GLU A 160 -0.37 -25.60 14.69
N GLN A 161 0.13 -24.95 13.66
CA GLN A 161 0.34 -23.51 13.70
C GLN A 161 -0.90 -22.79 13.20
N ARG A 162 -1.38 -21.85 13.99
CA ARG A 162 -2.43 -20.93 13.61
C ARG A 162 -1.86 -19.54 13.35
N ARG A 163 -2.17 -18.95 12.19
CA ARG A 163 -1.85 -17.56 11.93
C ARG A 163 -2.70 -16.64 12.83
N LEU A 164 -2.06 -15.69 13.50
CA LEU A 164 -2.68 -14.72 14.38
C LEU A 164 -2.39 -13.29 13.89
N TYR A 165 -3.41 -12.45 13.93
CA TYR A 165 -3.37 -11.03 13.65
C TYR A 165 -3.71 -10.26 14.93
N PRO A 166 -2.70 -9.81 15.71
CA PRO A 166 -2.91 -9.28 17.06
C PRO A 166 -3.79 -8.03 17.10
N HIS A 167 -3.78 -7.22 16.04
CA HIS A 167 -4.55 -5.98 15.96
C HIS A 167 -5.97 -6.16 15.40
N GLY A 168 -6.40 -7.41 15.17
CA GLY A 168 -7.74 -7.70 14.63
C GLY A 168 -7.98 -7.00 13.29
N ALA A 169 -9.05 -6.21 13.19
CA ALA A 169 -9.47 -5.58 11.94
C ALA A 169 -8.58 -4.42 11.44
N LEU A 170 -7.63 -3.94 12.25
CA LEU A 170 -6.94 -2.67 11.97
C LEU A 170 -6.21 -2.64 10.62
N GLU A 171 -5.51 -3.72 10.25
CA GLU A 171 -4.77 -3.84 8.99
C GLU A 171 -5.37 -4.88 8.03
N SER A 172 -6.61 -5.31 8.24
CA SER A 172 -7.23 -6.46 7.56
C SER A 172 -7.13 -6.42 6.04
N HIS A 173 -7.37 -5.26 5.42
CA HIS A 173 -7.32 -5.10 3.97
C HIS A 173 -5.90 -5.01 3.39
N VAL A 174 -4.89 -4.80 4.23
CA VAL A 174 -3.49 -4.85 3.82
C VAL A 174 -2.92 -6.24 4.07
N LEU A 175 -3.05 -6.76 5.30
CA LEU A 175 -2.51 -8.08 5.63
C LEU A 175 -3.24 -9.19 4.88
N GLY A 176 -4.56 -9.07 4.76
CA GLY A 176 -5.39 -10.18 4.32
C GLY A 176 -5.47 -11.25 5.39
N PHE A 177 -5.62 -12.51 4.98
CA PHE A 177 -5.71 -13.66 5.89
C PHE A 177 -5.24 -14.94 5.20
N THR A 178 -4.97 -15.95 6.02
CA THR A 178 -4.66 -17.33 5.57
C THR A 178 -5.85 -18.25 5.78
N ASP A 179 -5.89 -19.35 5.04
CA ASP A 179 -6.75 -20.48 5.38
C ASP A 179 -6.22 -21.26 6.60
N VAL A 180 -6.94 -22.33 6.97
CA VAL A 180 -6.57 -23.17 8.11
C VAL A 180 -5.29 -23.97 7.89
N ASP A 181 -4.85 -24.13 6.64
CA ASP A 181 -3.62 -24.85 6.26
C ASP A 181 -2.44 -23.88 6.07
N GLY A 182 -2.65 -22.59 6.37
CA GLY A 182 -1.62 -21.57 6.29
C GLY A 182 -1.36 -21.04 4.89
N ASN A 183 -2.24 -21.27 3.89
CA ASN A 183 -2.12 -20.66 2.58
C ASN A 183 -2.67 -19.25 2.59
N GLY A 184 -1.97 -18.31 1.99
CA GLY A 184 -2.43 -16.92 1.86
C GLY A 184 -3.62 -16.80 0.91
N ILE A 185 -4.74 -16.24 1.39
CA ILE A 185 -5.99 -16.11 0.62
C ILE A 185 -6.15 -14.70 0.05
N SER A 186 -5.72 -13.68 0.76
CA SER A 186 -5.82 -12.27 0.35
C SER A 186 -4.68 -11.43 0.91
N GLY A 187 -4.55 -10.19 0.44
CA GLY A 187 -3.62 -9.20 0.95
C GLY A 187 -2.14 -9.60 0.78
N ILE A 188 -1.32 -9.07 1.68
CA ILE A 188 0.13 -9.37 1.78
C ILE A 188 0.36 -10.87 1.99
N GLU A 189 -0.49 -11.55 2.77
CA GLU A 189 -0.41 -12.98 3.01
C GLU A 189 -0.47 -13.77 1.70
N LYS A 190 -1.32 -13.37 0.75
CA LYS A 190 -1.42 -13.99 -0.58
C LYS A 190 -0.30 -13.55 -1.51
N PHE A 191 0.00 -12.25 -1.55
CA PHE A 191 1.01 -11.73 -2.47
C PHE A 191 2.40 -12.32 -2.19
N PHE A 192 2.76 -12.44 -0.92
CA PHE A 192 4.03 -13.02 -0.47
C PHE A 192 3.90 -14.46 0.04
N ASP A 193 2.86 -15.21 -0.34
CA ASP A 193 2.56 -16.52 0.22
C ASP A 193 3.78 -17.46 0.22
N ARG A 194 4.40 -17.63 -0.94
CA ARG A 194 5.59 -18.47 -1.07
C ARG A 194 6.76 -17.94 -0.23
N ALA A 195 7.05 -16.65 -0.34
CA ALA A 195 8.18 -16.04 0.37
C ALA A 195 8.04 -16.11 1.90
N LEU A 196 6.80 -15.99 2.42
CA LEU A 196 6.53 -16.10 3.85
C LEU A 196 6.68 -17.55 4.34
N ARG A 197 6.28 -18.53 3.55
CA ARG A 197 6.44 -19.96 3.87
C ARG A 197 7.89 -20.42 3.75
N ASP A 198 8.59 -20.02 2.70
CA ASP A 198 10.00 -20.40 2.47
C ASP A 198 10.92 -19.88 3.59
N ARG A 199 10.61 -18.72 4.16
CA ARG A 199 11.35 -18.14 5.30
C ARG A 199 11.08 -18.89 6.60
N GLY A 200 9.89 -19.46 6.77
CA GLY A 200 9.46 -20.12 8.00
C GLY A 200 9.37 -19.19 9.21
N PRO A 201 8.97 -19.68 10.39
CA PRO A 201 8.77 -18.86 11.60
C PRO A 201 10.07 -18.26 12.17
N GLN A 202 11.22 -18.89 11.92
CA GLN A 202 12.54 -18.42 12.36
C GLN A 202 13.26 -17.57 11.30
N GLY A 203 12.66 -17.39 10.13
CA GLY A 203 13.20 -16.57 9.05
C GLY A 203 13.07 -15.08 9.33
N ARG A 204 13.80 -14.26 8.52
CA ARG A 204 13.67 -12.80 8.62
C ARG A 204 12.25 -12.36 8.37
N ALA A 205 11.66 -11.65 9.33
CA ALA A 205 10.32 -11.09 9.22
C ALA A 205 10.14 -10.17 7.98
N LEU A 206 8.95 -10.17 7.41
CA LEU A 206 8.58 -9.22 6.36
C LEU A 206 8.24 -7.87 6.99
N GLN A 207 9.01 -6.84 6.69
CA GLN A 207 8.77 -5.50 7.25
C GLN A 207 8.01 -4.64 6.25
N LEU A 208 6.80 -4.22 6.65
CA LEU A 208 5.95 -3.32 5.87
C LEU A 208 6.31 -1.86 6.11
N SER A 209 5.87 -1.00 5.19
CA SER A 209 5.98 0.46 5.32
C SER A 209 4.90 1.07 6.23
N LEU A 210 3.89 0.28 6.61
CA LEU A 210 2.83 0.71 7.53
C LEU A 210 3.40 1.18 8.87
N ASP A 211 2.75 2.18 9.47
CA ASP A 211 2.92 2.59 10.87
C ASP A 211 1.59 2.33 11.60
N ALA A 212 1.58 1.35 12.50
CA ALA A 212 0.38 0.92 13.21
C ALA A 212 -0.32 2.08 13.97
N ARG A 213 0.44 3.07 14.44
CA ARG A 213 -0.10 4.26 15.13
C ARG A 213 -0.84 5.17 14.15
N VAL A 214 -0.26 5.39 12.95
CA VAL A 214 -0.89 6.18 11.89
C VAL A 214 -2.12 5.46 11.35
N GLN A 215 -2.03 4.14 11.19
CA GLN A 215 -3.12 3.27 10.78
C GLN A 215 -4.31 3.37 11.75
N HIS A 216 -4.03 3.31 13.07
CA HIS A 216 -5.04 3.44 14.11
C HIS A 216 -5.74 4.81 14.06
N VAL A 217 -4.98 5.90 14.00
CA VAL A 217 -5.56 7.26 13.91
C VAL A 217 -6.44 7.40 12.67
N LEU A 218 -5.94 6.90 11.53
CA LEU A 218 -6.69 6.97 10.27
C LEU A 218 -8.01 6.21 10.36
N ARG A 219 -7.97 4.97 10.88
CA ARG A 219 -9.16 4.13 11.07
C ARG A 219 -10.18 4.78 12.01
N ASP A 220 -9.72 5.25 13.16
CA ASP A 220 -10.55 5.87 14.19
C ASP A 220 -11.32 7.09 13.63
N GLU A 221 -10.63 8.03 13.02
CA GLU A 221 -11.23 9.23 12.45
C GLU A 221 -12.20 8.93 11.29
N VAL A 222 -11.84 7.98 10.43
CA VAL A 222 -12.67 7.64 9.26
C VAL A 222 -13.87 6.79 9.66
N MET A 223 -13.74 5.89 10.64
CA MET A 223 -14.86 5.14 11.20
C MET A 223 -15.87 6.08 11.88
N ALA A 224 -15.39 7.01 12.69
CA ALA A 224 -16.24 8.03 13.31
C ALA A 224 -16.99 8.87 12.26
N ALA A 225 -16.32 9.25 11.16
CA ALA A 225 -16.96 9.99 10.08
C ALA A 225 -17.96 9.12 9.29
N MET A 226 -17.62 7.86 9.03
CA MET A 226 -18.52 6.91 8.35
C MET A 226 -19.83 6.74 9.15
N THR A 227 -19.72 6.58 10.46
CA THR A 227 -20.87 6.46 11.38
C THR A 227 -21.67 7.76 11.42
N ARG A 228 -21.01 8.90 11.63
CA ARG A 228 -21.64 10.22 11.72
C ARG A 228 -22.45 10.55 10.46
N PHE A 229 -21.87 10.36 9.29
CA PHE A 229 -22.49 10.69 8.01
C PHE A 229 -23.26 9.51 7.40
N ARG A 230 -23.43 8.40 8.13
CA ARG A 230 -24.12 7.18 7.66
C ARG A 230 -23.67 6.76 6.26
N ALA A 231 -22.37 6.82 6.02
CA ALA A 231 -21.82 6.46 4.73
C ALA A 231 -21.85 4.94 4.53
N ALA A 232 -22.11 4.49 3.29
CA ALA A 232 -22.14 3.07 2.92
C ALA A 232 -20.75 2.42 2.99
N GLY A 233 -19.70 3.23 2.92
CA GLY A 233 -18.32 2.79 3.05
C GLY A 233 -17.37 3.97 3.06
N ALA A 234 -16.09 3.67 3.33
CA ALA A 234 -15.04 4.67 3.32
C ALA A 234 -13.69 4.06 2.93
N ALA A 235 -12.80 4.91 2.42
CA ALA A 235 -11.41 4.56 2.19
C ALA A 235 -10.51 5.69 2.64
N GLY A 236 -9.30 5.34 3.10
CA GLY A 236 -8.30 6.32 3.47
C GLY A 236 -6.90 5.79 3.30
N LEU A 237 -5.98 6.67 2.98
CA LEU A 237 -4.56 6.33 2.95
C LEU A 237 -3.68 7.53 3.31
N VAL A 238 -2.51 7.21 3.86
CA VAL A 238 -1.41 8.14 4.12
C VAL A 238 -0.17 7.59 3.42
N MET A 239 0.45 8.39 2.57
CA MET A 239 1.60 7.98 1.77
C MET A 239 2.72 9.02 1.87
N ASN A 240 3.97 8.57 1.85
CA ASN A 240 5.11 9.43 1.68
C ASN A 240 5.27 9.81 0.20
N ALA A 241 5.09 11.10 -0.12
CA ALA A 241 5.13 11.61 -1.49
C ALA A 241 6.50 11.45 -2.17
N ASN A 242 7.59 11.32 -1.39
CA ASN A 242 8.95 11.34 -1.91
C ASN A 242 9.55 9.95 -2.17
N ASN A 243 8.90 8.87 -1.67
CA ASN A 243 9.38 7.52 -1.88
C ASN A 243 8.28 6.48 -2.11
N GLY A 244 7.01 6.88 -2.15
CA GLY A 244 5.88 6.00 -2.43
C GLY A 244 5.45 5.07 -1.31
N GLN A 245 6.12 5.06 -0.14
CA GLN A 245 5.76 4.19 0.98
C GLN A 245 4.39 4.55 1.55
N ILE A 246 3.52 3.55 1.68
CA ILE A 246 2.20 3.68 2.30
C ILE A 246 2.37 3.49 3.81
N LEU A 247 2.04 4.52 4.60
CA LEU A 247 2.13 4.47 6.05
C LEU A 247 0.84 4.00 6.71
N ALA A 248 -0.29 4.22 6.05
CA ALA A 248 -1.58 3.71 6.47
C ALA A 248 -2.50 3.54 5.26
N LEU A 249 -3.32 2.49 5.28
CA LEU A 249 -4.34 2.22 4.26
C LEU A 249 -5.52 1.50 4.90
N ILE A 250 -6.70 2.10 4.79
CA ILE A 250 -7.94 1.54 5.31
C ILE A 250 -9.02 1.44 4.25
N SER A 251 -9.89 0.47 4.42
CA SER A 251 -11.16 0.30 3.71
C SER A 251 -12.23 -0.08 4.73
N LEU A 252 -13.35 0.63 4.75
CA LEU A 252 -14.43 0.41 5.70
C LEU A 252 -15.75 0.12 4.96
N PRO A 253 -16.60 -0.73 5.50
CA PRO A 253 -16.39 -1.54 6.71
C PRO A 253 -15.23 -2.52 6.54
N ASP A 254 -14.54 -2.80 7.64
CA ASP A 254 -13.45 -3.78 7.71
C ASP A 254 -13.92 -5.11 8.33
N PHE A 255 -13.00 -6.04 8.51
CA PHE A 255 -13.30 -7.38 9.05
C PHE A 255 -12.14 -7.87 9.93
N ASP A 256 -12.42 -8.81 10.84
CA ASP A 256 -11.36 -9.47 11.61
C ASP A 256 -10.73 -10.61 10.79
N PRO A 257 -9.45 -10.53 10.42
CA PRO A 257 -8.75 -11.57 9.66
C PRO A 257 -8.55 -12.86 10.46
N ASN A 258 -8.73 -12.84 11.79
CA ASN A 258 -8.76 -14.05 12.60
C ASN A 258 -10.07 -14.86 12.42
N HIS A 259 -11.15 -14.20 11.94
CA HIS A 259 -12.48 -14.79 11.74
C HIS A 259 -13.09 -14.37 10.37
N PRO A 260 -12.39 -14.60 9.23
CA PRO A 260 -12.78 -14.03 7.94
C PRO A 260 -14.11 -14.59 7.40
N ALA A 261 -14.49 -15.81 7.82
CA ALA A 261 -15.76 -16.43 7.40
C ALA A 261 -16.99 -15.75 8.01
N ALA A 262 -16.86 -15.10 9.16
CA ALA A 262 -17.94 -14.36 9.81
C ALA A 262 -18.19 -12.98 9.15
N ALA A 263 -17.27 -12.51 8.31
CA ALA A 263 -17.35 -11.18 7.71
C ALA A 263 -18.29 -11.16 6.49
N PRO A 264 -19.20 -10.17 6.38
CA PRO A 264 -19.96 -9.93 5.16
C PRO A 264 -19.03 -9.73 3.95
N ALA A 265 -19.46 -10.15 2.76
CA ALA A 265 -18.67 -10.06 1.55
C ALA A 265 -18.21 -8.62 1.24
N LEU A 266 -19.07 -7.62 1.49
CA LEU A 266 -18.76 -6.20 1.31
C LEU A 266 -17.68 -5.68 2.25
N SER A 267 -17.51 -6.27 3.43
CA SER A 267 -16.44 -5.91 4.37
C SER A 267 -15.06 -6.37 3.90
N ARG A 268 -14.99 -7.35 3.02
CA ARG A 268 -13.74 -7.85 2.42
C ARG A 268 -13.32 -7.10 1.15
N PHE A 269 -14.17 -6.21 0.66
CA PHE A 269 -13.87 -5.41 -0.53
C PHE A 269 -12.94 -4.25 -0.20
N ASN A 270 -11.73 -4.24 -0.77
CA ASN A 270 -10.76 -3.16 -0.56
C ASN A 270 -11.10 -1.94 -1.44
N ARG A 271 -11.76 -0.94 -0.84
CA ARG A 271 -12.17 0.31 -1.50
C ARG A 271 -10.99 1.19 -1.87
N ALA A 272 -9.86 1.07 -1.17
CA ALA A 272 -8.69 1.92 -1.40
C ALA A 272 -7.87 1.50 -2.63
N THR A 273 -7.87 0.20 -2.96
CA THR A 273 -7.02 -0.36 -4.02
C THR A 273 -7.81 -1.04 -5.14
N LYS A 274 -8.86 -1.82 -4.81
CA LYS A 274 -9.70 -2.53 -5.79
C LYS A 274 -10.86 -1.67 -6.28
N GLY A 275 -11.44 -0.85 -5.42
CA GLY A 275 -12.49 0.10 -5.78
C GLY A 275 -11.97 1.16 -6.75
N VAL A 276 -12.71 1.41 -7.83
CA VAL A 276 -12.44 2.49 -8.78
C VAL A 276 -13.65 3.42 -8.82
N TYR A 277 -13.36 4.73 -8.81
CA TYR A 277 -14.39 5.75 -8.65
C TYR A 277 -14.12 6.92 -9.60
N GLU A 278 -15.18 7.53 -10.09
CA GLU A 278 -15.13 8.89 -10.61
C GLU A 278 -14.96 9.84 -9.42
N LEU A 279 -13.84 10.53 -9.35
CA LEU A 279 -13.45 11.29 -8.16
C LEU A 279 -13.84 12.77 -8.23
N GLY A 280 -14.47 13.18 -9.32
CA GLY A 280 -14.97 14.54 -9.50
C GLY A 280 -13.86 15.60 -9.42
N SER A 281 -14.16 16.69 -8.76
CA SER A 281 -13.33 17.90 -8.78
C SER A 281 -11.89 17.78 -8.29
N VAL A 282 -11.45 16.67 -7.68
CA VAL A 282 -10.03 16.45 -7.41
C VAL A 282 -9.22 16.33 -8.71
N PHE A 283 -9.81 15.85 -9.80
CA PHE A 283 -9.17 15.78 -11.12
C PHE A 283 -8.73 17.12 -11.69
N LYS A 284 -9.37 18.22 -11.27
CA LYS A 284 -8.95 19.56 -11.69
C LYS A 284 -7.50 19.90 -11.32
N VAL A 285 -6.96 19.24 -10.31
CA VAL A 285 -5.53 19.36 -9.96
C VAL A 285 -4.66 18.87 -11.12
N LEU A 286 -5.01 17.71 -11.70
CA LEU A 286 -4.33 17.15 -12.86
C LEU A 286 -4.48 18.07 -14.07
N THR A 287 -5.70 18.53 -14.35
CA THR A 287 -6.01 19.42 -15.49
C THR A 287 -5.19 20.71 -15.43
N VAL A 288 -5.12 21.35 -14.25
CA VAL A 288 -4.30 22.56 -14.10
C VAL A 288 -2.81 22.27 -14.24
N ALA A 289 -2.35 21.12 -13.67
CA ALA A 289 -0.94 20.75 -13.75
C ALA A 289 -0.51 20.49 -15.21
N MET A 290 -1.27 19.69 -15.97
CA MET A 290 -0.92 19.40 -17.38
C MET A 290 -1.01 20.64 -18.27
N ALA A 291 -1.97 21.53 -18.05
CA ALA A 291 -2.10 22.76 -18.82
C ALA A 291 -0.97 23.76 -18.54
N LEU A 292 -0.49 23.83 -17.31
CA LEU A 292 0.67 24.67 -16.95
C LEU A 292 1.98 24.06 -17.47
N ASP A 293 2.10 22.73 -17.40
CA ASP A 293 3.33 22.02 -17.77
C ASP A 293 3.53 21.96 -19.29
N SER A 294 2.46 21.73 -20.05
CA SER A 294 2.46 21.75 -21.51
C SER A 294 2.61 23.16 -22.11
N GLY A 295 2.44 24.21 -21.30
CA GLY A 295 2.42 25.58 -21.78
C GLY A 295 1.10 26.00 -22.45
N ALA A 296 0.08 25.14 -22.50
CA ALA A 296 -1.26 25.46 -23.02
C ALA A 296 -1.89 26.66 -22.31
N THR A 297 -1.57 26.86 -21.03
CA THR A 297 -1.91 28.07 -20.32
C THR A 297 -0.76 28.55 -19.42
N LYS A 298 -0.84 29.78 -18.96
CA LYS A 298 0.10 30.37 -18.00
C LYS A 298 -0.63 30.61 -16.67
N LEU A 299 0.11 30.66 -15.56
CA LEU A 299 -0.48 30.92 -14.23
C LEU A 299 -1.29 32.23 -14.19
N ARG A 300 -0.95 33.21 -15.02
CA ARG A 300 -1.69 34.47 -15.18
C ARG A 300 -2.85 34.37 -16.19
N GLY A 301 -2.95 33.26 -16.93
CA GLY A 301 -4.04 33.01 -17.87
C GLY A 301 -5.37 32.78 -17.16
N GLY A 302 -6.41 32.57 -17.94
CA GLY A 302 -7.74 32.28 -17.41
C GLY A 302 -8.76 32.08 -18.51
N TYR A 303 -9.95 31.74 -18.11
CA TYR A 303 -11.03 31.32 -18.98
C TYR A 303 -12.34 32.01 -18.64
N ASP A 304 -13.15 32.26 -19.67
CA ASP A 304 -14.49 32.79 -19.49
C ASP A 304 -15.43 31.69 -18.98
N ALA A 305 -15.88 31.83 -17.75
CA ALA A 305 -16.83 30.93 -17.07
C ALA A 305 -18.22 31.62 -16.88
N THR A 306 -18.55 32.60 -17.73
CA THR A 306 -19.81 33.35 -17.64
C THR A 306 -21.00 32.45 -17.98
N LYS A 307 -20.92 31.67 -19.05
CA LYS A 307 -22.01 30.84 -19.56
C LYS A 307 -21.64 29.35 -19.53
N PRO A 308 -22.63 28.45 -19.28
CA PRO A 308 -22.45 27.00 -19.42
C PRO A 308 -21.94 26.61 -20.82
N ILE A 309 -21.15 25.53 -20.90
CA ILE A 309 -20.76 24.93 -22.18
C ILE A 309 -21.85 23.93 -22.59
N ARG A 310 -22.35 24.07 -23.82
CA ARG A 310 -23.25 23.09 -24.44
C ARG A 310 -22.46 22.25 -25.43
N VAL A 311 -22.47 20.93 -25.27
CA VAL A 311 -21.73 19.99 -26.11
C VAL A 311 -22.47 18.65 -26.19
N ALA A 312 -22.70 18.13 -27.39
CA ALA A 312 -23.35 16.83 -27.65
C ALA A 312 -24.64 16.59 -26.83
N GLY A 313 -25.50 17.62 -26.72
CA GLY A 313 -26.76 17.54 -25.95
C GLY A 313 -26.61 17.73 -24.43
N PHE A 314 -25.39 17.79 -23.91
CA PHE A 314 -25.11 18.00 -22.48
C PHE A 314 -24.77 19.45 -22.16
N SER A 315 -24.94 19.82 -20.89
CA SER A 315 -24.60 21.15 -20.37
C SER A 315 -23.62 21.05 -19.20
N ILE A 316 -22.40 21.54 -19.40
CA ILE A 316 -21.38 21.64 -18.33
C ILE A 316 -21.59 22.95 -17.59
N ARG A 317 -21.84 22.87 -16.28
CA ARG A 317 -22.14 24.01 -15.39
C ARG A 317 -21.24 23.97 -14.17
N ASP A 318 -21.01 25.14 -13.58
CA ASP A 318 -20.36 25.26 -12.27
C ASP A 318 -21.42 25.14 -11.16
N SER A 319 -21.15 24.36 -10.12
CA SER A 319 -22.04 24.21 -8.94
C SER A 319 -22.22 25.53 -8.19
N HIS A 320 -21.16 26.36 -8.13
CA HIS A 320 -21.16 27.68 -7.50
C HIS A 320 -20.66 28.75 -8.50
N ALA A 321 -21.43 28.95 -9.56
CA ALA A 321 -21.08 29.79 -10.69
C ALA A 321 -20.72 31.23 -10.30
N LYS A 322 -19.52 31.69 -10.67
CA LYS A 322 -19.08 33.08 -10.49
C LYS A 322 -19.51 33.97 -11.64
N LYS A 323 -20.00 33.40 -12.73
CA LYS A 323 -20.55 34.10 -13.92
C LYS A 323 -19.63 35.18 -14.47
N ARG A 324 -18.34 34.95 -14.51
CA ARG A 324 -17.31 35.86 -14.99
C ARG A 324 -16.08 35.14 -15.50
N TRP A 325 -15.16 35.87 -16.10
CA TRP A 325 -13.81 35.34 -16.38
C TRP A 325 -13.10 34.98 -15.07
N LEU A 326 -12.46 33.79 -15.04
CA LEU A 326 -11.70 33.26 -13.92
C LEU A 326 -10.25 33.05 -14.34
N SER A 327 -9.31 33.52 -13.54
CA SER A 327 -7.89 33.17 -13.66
C SER A 327 -7.65 31.69 -13.33
N VAL A 328 -6.54 31.12 -13.81
CA VAL A 328 -6.15 29.73 -13.51
C VAL A 328 -6.19 29.43 -12.00
N PRO A 329 -5.66 30.29 -11.10
CA PRO A 329 -5.83 30.11 -9.66
C PRO A 329 -7.29 30.06 -9.21
N GLU A 330 -8.13 30.95 -9.71
CA GLU A 330 -9.54 31.01 -9.33
C GLU A 330 -10.34 29.80 -9.81
N ILE A 331 -10.01 29.24 -10.98
CA ILE A 331 -10.63 28.00 -11.49
C ILE A 331 -10.44 26.86 -10.48
N LEU A 332 -9.24 26.74 -9.88
CA LEU A 332 -8.96 25.70 -8.89
C LEU A 332 -9.57 26.01 -7.52
N ILE A 333 -9.47 27.28 -7.06
CA ILE A 333 -9.99 27.77 -5.78
C ILE A 333 -11.52 27.62 -5.71
N TYR A 334 -12.23 28.08 -6.75
CA TYR A 334 -13.69 27.99 -6.83
C TYR A 334 -14.20 26.71 -7.44
N SER A 335 -13.28 25.84 -7.89
CA SER A 335 -13.60 24.52 -8.47
C SER A 335 -14.49 24.63 -9.72
N SER A 336 -14.19 25.55 -10.67
CA SER A 336 -14.96 25.74 -11.90
C SER A 336 -14.83 24.56 -12.86
N ASN A 337 -15.95 23.92 -13.22
CA ASN A 337 -16.03 22.88 -14.25
C ASN A 337 -15.82 23.49 -15.64
N ILE A 338 -16.44 24.65 -15.88
CA ILE A 338 -16.36 25.37 -17.15
C ILE A 338 -14.91 25.74 -17.45
N GLY A 339 -14.21 26.33 -16.47
CA GLY A 339 -12.81 26.68 -16.62
C GLY A 339 -11.90 25.48 -16.85
N ALA A 340 -12.12 24.39 -16.13
CA ALA A 340 -11.35 23.15 -16.28
C ALA A 340 -11.60 22.47 -17.64
N ALA A 341 -12.84 22.41 -18.12
CA ALA A 341 -13.19 21.85 -19.41
C ALA A 341 -12.52 22.63 -20.56
N LYS A 342 -12.60 23.96 -20.55
CA LYS A 342 -11.92 24.81 -21.55
C LYS A 342 -10.41 24.64 -21.51
N MET A 343 -9.82 24.56 -20.33
CA MET A 343 -8.39 24.34 -20.13
C MET A 343 -7.93 22.98 -20.71
N ALA A 344 -8.73 21.92 -20.54
CA ALA A 344 -8.43 20.61 -21.09
C ALA A 344 -8.52 20.60 -22.63
N MET A 345 -9.42 21.38 -23.22
CA MET A 345 -9.49 21.52 -24.67
C MET A 345 -8.26 22.22 -25.24
N ASP A 346 -7.67 23.19 -24.54
CA ASP A 346 -6.40 23.82 -24.93
C ASP A 346 -5.21 22.85 -24.82
N VAL A 347 -5.21 21.92 -23.88
CA VAL A 347 -4.22 20.81 -23.80
C VAL A 347 -4.42 19.82 -24.95
N GLY A 348 -5.64 19.67 -25.38
CA GLY A 348 -6.06 18.74 -26.41
C GLY A 348 -6.22 17.30 -25.90
N ARG A 349 -6.95 16.51 -26.68
CA ARG A 349 -7.29 15.12 -26.35
C ARG A 349 -6.06 14.25 -26.12
N ASP A 350 -5.11 14.27 -27.05
CA ASP A 350 -3.94 13.39 -26.99
C ASP A 350 -2.96 13.86 -25.91
N GLY A 351 -2.83 15.18 -25.72
CA GLY A 351 -2.08 15.76 -24.61
C GLY A 351 -2.64 15.31 -23.26
N GLN A 352 -3.96 15.40 -23.06
CA GLN A 352 -4.62 14.95 -21.83
C GLN A 352 -4.37 13.46 -21.57
N ARG A 353 -4.56 12.60 -22.59
CA ARG A 353 -4.33 11.14 -22.46
C ARG A 353 -2.87 10.82 -22.12
N ASN A 354 -1.92 11.46 -22.78
CA ASN A 354 -0.50 11.27 -22.50
C ASN A 354 -0.15 11.63 -21.05
N TYR A 355 -0.59 12.79 -20.56
CA TYR A 355 -0.37 13.15 -19.16
C TYR A 355 -1.02 12.18 -18.18
N LEU A 356 -2.28 11.77 -18.42
CA LEU A 356 -2.97 10.82 -17.55
C LEU A 356 -2.26 9.45 -17.53
N ASP A 357 -1.73 8.99 -18.67
CA ASP A 357 -0.94 7.76 -18.73
C ASP A 357 0.40 7.91 -17.96
N ARG A 358 1.10 9.03 -18.16
CA ARG A 358 2.34 9.33 -17.40
C ARG A 358 2.09 9.40 -15.89
N PHE A 359 0.94 9.91 -15.44
CA PHE A 359 0.52 9.88 -14.04
C PHE A 359 0.08 8.50 -13.55
N GLY A 360 0.10 7.47 -14.39
CA GLY A 360 -0.27 6.09 -14.03
C GLY A 360 -1.78 5.88 -13.85
N LEU A 361 -2.62 6.77 -14.41
CA LEU A 361 -4.08 6.74 -14.20
C LEU A 361 -4.83 5.94 -15.26
N LEU A 362 -4.17 5.51 -16.34
CA LEU A 362 -4.76 4.71 -17.43
C LEU A 362 -4.35 3.24 -17.38
N ARG A 363 -3.50 2.83 -16.44
CA ARG A 363 -3.03 1.45 -16.26
C ARG A 363 -3.29 0.97 -14.84
N ARG A 364 -3.42 -0.35 -14.67
CA ARG A 364 -3.50 -0.95 -13.34
C ARG A 364 -2.23 -0.60 -12.54
N PRO A 365 -2.35 -0.08 -11.30
CA PRO A 365 -1.17 0.22 -10.50
C PRO A 365 -0.47 -1.05 -10.05
N SER A 366 0.87 -0.99 -9.98
CA SER A 366 1.67 -2.01 -9.32
C SER A 366 1.66 -1.75 -7.82
N LEU A 367 1.24 -2.75 -7.06
CA LEU A 367 1.21 -2.73 -5.60
C LEU A 367 1.32 -4.17 -5.10
N GLU A 368 1.89 -4.38 -3.94
CA GLU A 368 2.08 -5.70 -3.35
C GLU A 368 0.79 -6.26 -2.73
N LEU A 369 -0.31 -6.16 -3.49
CA LEU A 369 -1.63 -6.72 -3.17
C LEU A 369 -2.24 -7.35 -4.43
N PRO A 370 -2.94 -8.48 -4.32
CA PRO A 370 -3.71 -9.02 -5.42
C PRO A 370 -5.01 -8.23 -5.69
N GLU A 371 -5.55 -7.54 -4.66
CA GLU A 371 -6.79 -6.78 -4.74
C GLU A 371 -6.55 -5.37 -5.29
N VAL A 372 -6.19 -5.27 -6.57
CA VAL A 372 -5.93 -4.00 -7.27
C VAL A 372 -6.87 -3.87 -8.46
N GLY A 373 -7.61 -2.77 -8.53
CA GLY A 373 -8.53 -2.46 -9.62
C GLY A 373 -7.80 -1.88 -10.85
N ALA A 374 -8.32 -2.19 -12.03
CA ALA A 374 -7.93 -1.49 -13.26
C ALA A 374 -8.79 -0.23 -13.43
N PRO A 375 -8.25 0.89 -13.93
CA PRO A 375 -9.05 2.08 -14.22
C PRO A 375 -10.09 1.80 -15.31
N ILE A 376 -11.21 2.50 -15.23
CA ILE A 376 -12.25 2.46 -16.25
C ILE A 376 -12.18 3.76 -17.05
N SER A 377 -11.78 3.65 -18.31
CA SER A 377 -11.62 4.78 -19.23
C SER A 377 -12.79 4.87 -20.21
N PRO A 378 -13.06 6.04 -20.80
CA PRO A 378 -14.06 6.17 -21.85
C PRO A 378 -13.73 5.25 -23.04
N ALA A 379 -14.73 4.52 -23.56
CA ALA A 379 -14.55 3.66 -24.72
C ALA A 379 -14.14 4.47 -25.98
N ARG A 380 -14.71 5.67 -26.12
CA ARG A 380 -14.32 6.65 -27.14
C ARG A 380 -13.89 7.96 -26.46
N TRP A 381 -12.68 8.39 -26.72
CA TRP A 381 -12.13 9.62 -26.15
C TRP A 381 -12.29 10.79 -27.13
N GLY A 382 -13.45 11.44 -27.10
CA GLY A 382 -13.77 12.62 -27.90
C GLY A 382 -13.74 13.91 -27.08
N ASP A 383 -14.21 15.01 -27.64
CA ASP A 383 -14.24 16.32 -26.98
C ASP A 383 -15.06 16.32 -25.70
N LEU A 384 -16.23 15.66 -25.70
CA LEU A 384 -17.06 15.52 -24.50
C LEU A 384 -16.29 14.80 -23.40
N SER A 385 -15.63 13.67 -23.72
CA SER A 385 -14.82 12.94 -22.75
C SER A 385 -13.64 13.78 -22.24
N THR A 386 -12.95 14.51 -23.14
CA THR A 386 -11.87 15.43 -22.78
C THR A 386 -12.35 16.49 -21.79
N MET A 387 -13.51 17.08 -22.02
CA MET A 387 -14.12 18.07 -21.13
C MET A 387 -14.56 17.47 -19.78
N THR A 388 -15.19 16.27 -19.79
CA THR A 388 -15.72 15.67 -18.56
C THR A 388 -14.63 15.09 -17.68
N VAL A 389 -13.61 14.44 -18.25
CA VAL A 389 -12.44 13.94 -17.52
C VAL A 389 -11.66 15.07 -16.85
N ALA A 390 -11.68 16.29 -17.42
CA ALA A 390 -11.04 17.45 -16.82
C ALA A 390 -11.51 17.78 -15.40
N TYR A 391 -12.74 17.43 -15.06
CA TYR A 391 -13.30 17.61 -13.72
C TYR A 391 -13.75 16.31 -13.06
N GLY A 392 -13.26 15.17 -13.57
CA GLY A 392 -13.30 13.86 -12.91
C GLY A 392 -14.55 13.03 -13.16
N HIS A 393 -15.17 13.16 -14.35
CA HIS A 393 -16.26 12.32 -14.82
C HIS A 393 -15.84 11.57 -16.09
N GLY A 394 -16.29 10.33 -16.24
CA GLY A 394 -15.94 9.48 -17.39
C GLY A 394 -14.61 8.72 -17.28
N LEU A 395 -13.83 8.97 -16.23
CA LEU A 395 -12.62 8.19 -15.88
C LEU A 395 -12.70 7.81 -14.40
N ALA A 396 -12.76 6.49 -14.14
CA ALA A 396 -12.75 5.97 -12.77
C ALA A 396 -11.38 5.37 -12.45
N VAL A 397 -10.83 5.76 -11.30
CA VAL A 397 -9.51 5.32 -10.80
C VAL A 397 -9.59 4.96 -9.33
N SER A 398 -8.64 4.17 -8.85
CA SER A 398 -8.58 3.83 -7.44
C SER A 398 -7.99 4.99 -6.60
N PRO A 399 -8.38 5.10 -5.31
CA PRO A 399 -7.80 6.04 -4.37
C PRO A 399 -6.27 6.03 -4.34
N ILE A 400 -5.65 4.85 -4.36
CA ILE A 400 -4.19 4.71 -4.34
C ILE A 400 -3.53 5.29 -5.61
N GLN A 401 -4.12 5.07 -6.81
CA GLN A 401 -3.61 5.66 -8.04
C GLN A 401 -3.65 7.19 -7.99
N PHE A 402 -4.79 7.73 -7.56
CA PHE A 402 -4.95 9.17 -7.48
C PHE A 402 -4.01 9.81 -6.45
N ALA A 403 -3.82 9.17 -5.29
CA ALA A 403 -2.89 9.65 -4.26
C ALA A 403 -1.44 9.67 -4.77
N SER A 404 -1.00 8.64 -5.52
CA SER A 404 0.33 8.59 -6.14
C SER A 404 0.52 9.73 -7.16
N ALA A 405 -0.47 9.93 -8.05
CA ALA A 405 -0.47 11.03 -9.02
C ALA A 405 -0.44 12.39 -8.32
N PHE A 406 -1.22 12.56 -7.23
CA PHE A 406 -1.20 13.78 -6.44
C PHE A 406 0.15 14.01 -5.74
N GLY A 407 0.81 12.96 -5.28
CA GLY A 407 2.17 13.02 -4.74
C GLY A 407 3.15 13.67 -5.72
N ALA A 408 3.09 13.29 -6.99
CA ALA A 408 3.91 13.89 -8.04
C ALA A 408 3.66 15.41 -8.23
N MET A 409 2.43 15.88 -7.95
CA MET A 409 2.12 17.30 -8.04
C MET A 409 2.88 18.17 -7.03
N VAL A 410 3.34 17.60 -5.92
CA VAL A 410 3.88 18.36 -4.79
C VAL A 410 5.34 18.03 -4.45
N ASN A 411 5.91 16.95 -4.99
CA ASN A 411 7.25 16.46 -4.67
C ASN A 411 8.35 16.86 -5.68
N GLY A 412 8.08 17.79 -6.57
CA GLY A 412 8.99 18.17 -7.66
C GLY A 412 8.62 17.58 -9.02
N GLY A 413 7.48 16.91 -9.14
CA GLY A 413 6.95 16.37 -10.39
C GLY A 413 7.27 14.90 -10.65
N VAL A 414 7.74 14.17 -9.65
CA VAL A 414 8.18 12.77 -9.79
C VAL A 414 7.08 11.81 -9.32
N LEU A 415 6.57 10.98 -10.21
CA LEU A 415 5.66 9.89 -9.84
C LEU A 415 6.44 8.78 -9.16
N MET A 416 6.17 8.59 -7.87
CA MET A 416 6.76 7.52 -7.07
C MET A 416 5.80 6.32 -7.06
N PRO A 417 6.27 5.11 -7.43
CA PRO A 417 5.46 3.91 -7.29
C PRO A 417 5.06 3.69 -5.84
N ALA A 418 3.76 3.45 -5.62
CA ALA A 418 3.26 3.11 -4.29
C ALA A 418 3.80 1.75 -3.86
N THR A 419 4.17 1.61 -2.58
CA THR A 419 4.66 0.34 -2.03
C THR A 419 4.25 0.17 -0.56
N LEU A 420 3.92 -1.06 -0.20
CA LEU A 420 3.66 -1.50 1.17
C LEU A 420 4.92 -2.04 1.86
N ILE A 421 6.04 -2.16 1.14
CA ILE A 421 7.30 -2.66 1.69
C ILE A 421 8.14 -1.51 2.22
N LYS A 422 8.71 -1.70 3.41
CA LYS A 422 9.65 -0.74 3.98
C LYS A 422 10.94 -0.73 3.17
N ARG A 423 11.33 0.43 2.66
CA ARG A 423 12.62 0.64 2.01
C ARG A 423 13.74 0.69 3.04
N GLN A 424 14.89 0.16 2.67
CA GLN A 424 16.09 0.23 3.52
C GLN A 424 16.66 1.66 3.55
N PRO A 425 17.32 2.05 4.64
CA PRO A 425 18.05 3.32 4.67
C PRO A 425 19.03 3.42 3.49
N GLY A 426 19.01 4.55 2.77
CA GLY A 426 19.85 4.77 1.58
C GLY A 426 19.31 4.20 0.27
N GLU A 427 18.29 3.36 0.29
CA GLU A 427 17.65 2.86 -0.92
C GLU A 427 16.94 3.98 -1.67
N ARG A 428 17.40 4.24 -2.90
CA ARG A 428 16.75 5.23 -3.78
C ARG A 428 15.48 4.66 -4.39
N ALA A 429 14.37 5.35 -4.15
CA ALA A 429 13.15 5.06 -4.85
C ALA A 429 13.27 5.54 -6.31
N LEU A 430 13.09 4.64 -7.26
CA LEU A 430 13.05 5.00 -8.68
C LEU A 430 11.68 5.58 -9.02
N GLY A 431 11.64 6.86 -9.30
CA GLY A 431 10.43 7.56 -9.75
C GLY A 431 10.59 8.07 -11.19
N VAL A 432 9.47 8.40 -11.81
CA VAL A 432 9.40 8.91 -13.18
C VAL A 432 8.99 10.38 -13.15
N GLN A 433 9.76 11.26 -13.81
CA GLN A 433 9.42 12.67 -13.97
C GLN A 433 8.19 12.80 -14.87
N VAL A 434 7.07 13.29 -14.34
CA VAL A 434 5.79 13.40 -15.08
C VAL A 434 5.40 14.83 -15.37
N ILE A 435 5.80 15.78 -14.52
CA ILE A 435 5.71 17.24 -14.76
C ILE A 435 7.00 17.91 -14.29
N SER A 436 7.25 19.11 -14.73
CA SER A 436 8.43 19.88 -14.31
C SER A 436 8.37 20.28 -12.83
N ALA A 437 9.54 20.43 -12.20
CA ALA A 437 9.65 20.94 -10.83
C ALA A 437 9.03 22.35 -10.69
N ARG A 438 9.09 23.15 -11.75
CA ARG A 438 8.45 24.47 -11.83
C ARG A 438 6.93 24.35 -11.70
N THR A 439 6.31 23.45 -12.48
CA THR A 439 4.87 23.18 -12.41
C THR A 439 4.48 22.65 -11.02
N SER A 440 5.23 21.73 -10.46
CA SER A 440 5.01 21.24 -9.09
C SER A 440 5.04 22.38 -8.06
N ASN A 441 5.99 23.32 -8.15
CA ASN A 441 6.02 24.50 -7.28
C ASN A 441 4.80 25.41 -7.45
N HIS A 442 4.30 25.58 -8.68
CA HIS A 442 3.03 26.30 -8.90
C HIS A 442 1.85 25.56 -8.26
N MET A 443 1.78 24.23 -8.43
CA MET A 443 0.71 23.42 -7.85
C MET A 443 0.69 23.47 -6.32
N ARG A 444 1.83 23.46 -5.65
CA ARG A 444 1.91 23.61 -4.19
C ARG A 444 1.24 24.90 -3.70
N ARG A 445 1.54 26.03 -4.34
CA ARG A 445 0.92 27.33 -4.00
C ARG A 445 -0.57 27.36 -4.31
N LEU A 446 -0.98 26.79 -5.45
CA LEU A 446 -2.38 26.68 -5.84
C LEU A 446 -3.19 25.85 -4.85
N LEU A 447 -2.67 24.66 -4.46
CA LEU A 447 -3.33 23.77 -3.50
C LEU A 447 -3.41 24.39 -2.11
N ARG A 448 -2.41 25.15 -1.69
CA ARG A 448 -2.48 25.94 -0.45
C ARG A 448 -3.57 27.00 -0.54
N ALA A 449 -3.67 27.73 -1.65
CA ALA A 449 -4.70 28.74 -1.85
C ALA A 449 -6.12 28.15 -1.84
N VAL A 450 -6.33 26.91 -2.31
CA VAL A 450 -7.63 26.20 -2.18
C VAL A 450 -8.02 25.99 -0.72
N VAL A 451 -7.05 25.66 0.14
CA VAL A 451 -7.29 25.46 1.58
C VAL A 451 -7.42 26.80 2.32
N GLU A 452 -6.75 27.84 1.87
CA GLU A 452 -6.88 29.18 2.50
C GLU A 452 -8.16 29.90 2.10
N LYS A 453 -8.54 29.88 0.82
CA LYS A 453 -9.55 30.79 0.23
C LYS A 453 -10.68 30.07 -0.49
N GLY A 454 -10.55 28.74 -0.68
CA GLY A 454 -11.44 27.96 -1.54
C GLY A 454 -12.32 26.95 -0.81
N THR A 455 -12.70 25.92 -1.56
CA THR A 455 -13.58 24.84 -1.10
C THR A 455 -12.94 23.94 -0.03
N GLY A 456 -11.62 24.02 0.16
CA GLY A 456 -10.86 23.21 1.10
C GLY A 456 -10.66 23.83 2.49
N ARG A 457 -11.27 24.97 2.81
CA ARG A 457 -10.99 25.73 4.07
C ARG A 457 -11.11 24.90 5.34
N LYS A 458 -12.06 23.98 5.40
CA LYS A 458 -12.27 23.12 6.57
C LYS A 458 -11.21 22.02 6.75
N ALA A 459 -10.29 21.85 5.78
CA ALA A 459 -9.15 20.93 5.89
C ALA A 459 -7.91 21.56 6.56
N GLN A 460 -7.99 22.81 7.04
CA GLN A 460 -6.87 23.42 7.75
C GLN A 460 -6.53 22.65 9.02
N ALA A 461 -5.24 22.39 9.21
CA ALA A 461 -4.65 21.91 10.44
C ALA A 461 -3.55 22.89 10.84
N PRO A 462 -3.79 23.78 11.81
CA PRO A 462 -2.84 24.81 12.22
C PRO A 462 -1.46 24.20 12.52
N GLY A 463 -0.41 24.83 12.04
CA GLY A 463 0.97 24.34 12.17
C GLY A 463 1.42 23.37 11.09
N TYR A 464 0.54 22.80 10.25
CA TYR A 464 0.91 21.79 9.26
C TYR A 464 0.84 22.25 7.80
N LEU A 465 0.48 23.48 7.54
CA LEU A 465 0.44 24.08 6.19
C LEU A 465 -0.17 23.15 5.14
N VAL A 466 -1.42 22.75 5.38
CA VAL A 466 -2.14 21.83 4.50
C VAL A 466 -2.46 22.50 3.17
N GLY A 467 -2.24 21.81 2.07
CA GLY A 467 -2.75 22.14 0.75
C GLY A 467 -3.50 20.95 0.16
N GLY A 468 -4.59 21.19 -0.56
CA GLY A 468 -5.40 20.07 -1.05
C GLY A 468 -6.59 20.49 -1.89
N LYS A 469 -7.44 19.50 -2.24
CA LYS A 469 -8.62 19.70 -3.07
C LYS A 469 -9.76 18.78 -2.68
N THR A 470 -10.99 19.34 -2.68
CA THR A 470 -12.26 18.61 -2.54
C THR A 470 -12.64 17.89 -3.83
N GLY A 471 -13.21 16.70 -3.71
CA GLY A 471 -13.90 15.97 -4.78
C GLY A 471 -15.30 15.57 -4.35
N THR A 472 -16.28 15.96 -5.13
CA THR A 472 -17.65 15.48 -4.98
C THR A 472 -18.11 15.03 -6.36
N ALA A 473 -18.52 13.77 -6.48
CA ALA A 473 -19.04 13.18 -7.71
C ALA A 473 -20.29 12.38 -7.41
N GLU A 474 -21.26 12.42 -8.31
CA GLU A 474 -22.40 11.50 -8.28
C GLU A 474 -21.96 10.13 -8.78
N LYS A 475 -22.46 9.05 -8.20
CA LYS A 475 -22.15 7.68 -8.63
C LYS A 475 -22.91 7.34 -9.91
N PRO A 476 -22.23 6.70 -10.88
CA PRO A 476 -22.94 6.15 -12.03
C PRO A 476 -23.92 5.04 -11.61
N GLY A 477 -25.01 4.93 -12.32
CA GLY A 477 -26.05 3.94 -12.13
C GLY A 477 -26.77 3.59 -13.43
N VAL A 478 -27.76 2.74 -13.37
CA VAL A 478 -28.59 2.40 -14.54
C VAL A 478 -29.31 3.66 -15.02
N GLY A 479 -29.10 4.03 -16.28
CA GLY A 479 -29.73 5.22 -16.88
C GLY A 479 -29.02 6.56 -16.60
N GLY A 480 -27.84 6.57 -15.97
CA GLY A 480 -27.06 7.80 -15.73
C GLY A 480 -26.54 7.94 -14.30
N TYR A 481 -26.40 9.17 -13.82
CA TYR A 481 -25.89 9.43 -12.46
C TYR A 481 -27.01 9.43 -11.43
N ARG A 482 -26.75 8.80 -10.27
CA ARG A 482 -27.65 8.78 -9.11
C ARG A 482 -27.44 10.04 -8.26
N ARG A 483 -28.37 11.01 -8.34
CA ARG A 483 -28.27 12.34 -7.71
C ARG A 483 -28.00 12.31 -6.20
N ASN A 484 -28.49 11.29 -5.47
CA ASN A 484 -28.36 11.20 -4.01
C ASN A 484 -27.25 10.25 -3.55
N ALA A 485 -26.44 9.69 -4.47
CA ALA A 485 -25.35 8.78 -4.17
C ALA A 485 -24.02 9.45 -4.52
N LEU A 486 -23.44 10.12 -3.54
CA LEU A 486 -22.21 10.92 -3.71
C LEU A 486 -20.96 10.11 -3.34
N ILE A 487 -19.90 10.30 -4.10
CA ILE A 487 -18.53 10.05 -3.64
C ILE A 487 -17.96 11.38 -3.16
N SER A 488 -17.71 11.46 -1.86
CA SER A 488 -17.14 12.63 -1.22
C SER A 488 -15.69 12.36 -0.84
N SER A 489 -14.74 13.10 -1.40
CA SER A 489 -13.32 12.86 -1.18
C SER A 489 -12.53 14.15 -0.94
N PHE A 490 -11.40 14.01 -0.25
CA PHE A 490 -10.42 15.08 -0.12
C PHE A 490 -9.01 14.49 -0.23
N VAL A 491 -8.19 15.13 -1.07
CA VAL A 491 -6.76 14.85 -1.13
C VAL A 491 -5.99 16.04 -0.60
N ALA A 492 -4.99 15.78 0.23
CA ALA A 492 -4.13 16.79 0.81
C ALA A 492 -2.66 16.36 0.80
N ALA A 493 -1.78 17.37 0.85
CA ALA A 493 -0.38 17.14 1.23
C ALA A 493 0.02 18.13 2.32
N PHE A 494 1.01 17.74 3.11
CA PHE A 494 1.60 18.55 4.18
C PHE A 494 3.04 18.16 4.50
N PRO A 495 3.84 19.10 5.06
CA PRO A 495 3.66 20.56 5.05
C PRO A 495 3.97 21.11 3.64
N MET A 496 3.17 22.07 3.13
CA MET A 496 3.28 22.53 1.73
C MET A 496 4.57 23.29 1.42
N THR A 497 5.31 23.75 2.42
CA THR A 497 6.66 24.32 2.25
C THR A 497 7.67 23.27 1.77
N LYS A 498 7.59 22.03 2.30
CA LYS A 498 8.39 20.86 1.89
C LYS A 498 7.54 19.62 2.02
N PRO A 499 6.67 19.33 1.05
CA PRO A 499 5.70 18.23 1.15
C PRO A 499 6.39 16.89 1.40
N LYS A 500 5.91 16.19 2.44
CA LYS A 500 6.36 14.85 2.81
C LYS A 500 5.27 13.82 2.63
N TYR A 501 4.04 14.16 3.03
CA TYR A 501 2.96 13.19 3.13
C TYR A 501 1.75 13.63 2.33
N VAL A 502 1.12 12.66 1.68
CA VAL A 502 -0.20 12.76 1.05
C VAL A 502 -1.19 12.04 1.94
N VAL A 503 -2.34 12.67 2.18
CA VAL A 503 -3.51 12.07 2.84
C VAL A 503 -4.66 12.10 1.86
N TYR A 504 -5.24 10.96 1.57
CA TYR A 504 -6.43 10.84 0.74
C TYR A 504 -7.55 10.15 1.52
N LEU A 505 -8.72 10.76 1.57
CA LEU A 505 -9.90 10.21 2.21
C LEU A 505 -11.10 10.26 1.26
N LEU A 506 -11.91 9.21 1.32
CA LEU A 506 -13.13 9.03 0.54
C LEU A 506 -14.24 8.48 1.44
N LEU A 507 -15.42 9.10 1.36
CA LEU A 507 -16.67 8.61 1.94
C LEU A 507 -17.62 8.26 0.80
N ASP A 508 -18.17 7.07 0.84
CA ASP A 508 -19.09 6.51 -0.14
C ASP A 508 -20.53 6.71 0.33
N GLU A 509 -21.30 7.49 -0.40
CA GLU A 509 -22.69 7.88 -0.10
C GLU A 509 -22.87 8.54 1.29
N PRO A 510 -22.04 9.51 1.69
CA PRO A 510 -22.24 10.20 2.96
C PRO A 510 -23.52 11.03 2.92
N ARG A 511 -24.27 11.03 4.01
CA ARG A 511 -25.43 11.88 4.24
C ARG A 511 -25.04 13.04 5.14
N GLY A 512 -25.46 14.25 4.80
CA GLY A 512 -25.26 15.39 5.67
C GLY A 512 -26.04 15.27 6.98
N ASP A 513 -25.59 15.98 7.99
CA ASP A 513 -26.24 16.11 9.29
C ASP A 513 -26.62 17.59 9.59
N ALA A 514 -27.17 17.86 10.75
CA ALA A 514 -27.51 19.23 11.18
C ALA A 514 -26.27 20.15 11.19
N GLY A 515 -25.09 19.64 11.57
CA GLY A 515 -23.83 20.41 11.57
C GLY A 515 -23.29 20.71 10.18
N THR A 516 -23.78 20.04 9.16
CA THR A 516 -23.45 20.27 7.75
C THR A 516 -24.59 20.91 6.97
N LEU A 517 -25.67 21.31 7.64
CA LEU A 517 -26.90 21.83 7.01
C LEU A 517 -27.49 20.84 5.98
N GLY A 518 -27.38 19.56 6.25
CA GLY A 518 -27.83 18.50 5.33
C GLY A 518 -26.88 18.23 4.15
N GLU A 519 -25.76 18.93 4.03
CA GLU A 519 -24.82 18.80 2.92
C GLU A 519 -23.89 17.59 3.07
N GLY A 520 -23.94 16.67 2.11
CA GLY A 520 -23.04 15.50 2.02
C GLY A 520 -21.74 15.76 1.24
N GLY A 521 -21.57 16.94 0.68
CA GLY A 521 -20.43 17.31 -0.16
C GLY A 521 -19.09 17.35 0.60
N ALA A 522 -17.99 17.18 -0.12
CA ALA A 522 -16.64 17.01 0.45
C ALA A 522 -16.14 18.20 1.28
N GLY A 523 -16.60 19.41 1.00
CA GLY A 523 -16.26 20.60 1.80
C GLY A 523 -16.77 20.53 3.25
N TYR A 524 -17.81 19.73 3.49
CA TYR A 524 -18.47 19.57 4.79
C TYR A 524 -18.15 18.24 5.47
N THR A 525 -17.76 17.24 4.71
CA THR A 525 -17.54 15.85 5.19
C THR A 525 -16.06 15.46 5.17
N ALA A 526 -15.48 15.24 3.98
CA ALA A 526 -14.10 14.75 3.83
C ALA A 526 -13.04 15.82 4.18
N ALA A 527 -13.27 17.12 3.90
CA ALA A 527 -12.29 18.16 4.17
C ALA A 527 -11.98 18.33 5.67
N PRO A 528 -12.97 18.52 6.57
CA PRO A 528 -12.70 18.62 8.02
C PRO A 528 -12.10 17.33 8.58
N LEU A 529 -12.45 16.17 8.02
CA LEU A 529 -11.90 14.88 8.42
C LEU A 529 -10.39 14.81 8.15
N VAL A 530 -9.94 15.22 6.95
CA VAL A 530 -8.51 15.29 6.63
C VAL A 530 -7.76 16.22 7.58
N GLY A 531 -8.32 17.37 7.93
CA GLY A 531 -7.71 18.29 8.90
C GLY A 531 -7.48 17.65 10.27
N ARG A 532 -8.47 16.88 10.79
CA ARG A 532 -8.32 16.14 12.05
C ARG A 532 -7.27 15.04 11.97
N VAL A 533 -7.28 14.25 10.89
CA VAL A 533 -6.27 13.22 10.66
C VAL A 533 -4.88 13.83 10.67
N ILE A 534 -4.63 14.89 9.87
CA ILE A 534 -3.31 15.54 9.79
C ILE A 534 -2.86 16.06 11.15
N LYS A 535 -3.75 16.68 11.93
CA LYS A 535 -3.45 17.19 13.27
C LYS A 535 -2.97 16.06 14.20
N ARG A 536 -3.57 14.87 14.12
CA ARG A 536 -3.21 13.72 14.97
C ARG A 536 -1.96 13.00 14.48
N ILE A 537 -1.79 12.81 13.15
CA ILE A 537 -0.64 12.07 12.62
C ILE A 537 0.63 12.91 12.51
N GLY A 538 0.53 14.22 12.43
CA GLY A 538 1.67 15.13 12.27
C GLY A 538 2.77 14.90 13.31
N PRO A 539 2.47 14.88 14.63
CA PRO A 539 3.45 14.59 15.68
C PRO A 539 4.02 13.17 15.57
N ILE A 540 3.17 12.16 15.29
CA ILE A 540 3.58 10.75 15.13
C ILE A 540 4.61 10.60 14.01
N LEU A 541 4.44 11.35 12.91
CA LEU A 541 5.31 11.34 11.75
C LEU A 541 6.52 12.29 11.88
N GLY A 542 6.71 12.91 13.04
CA GLY A 542 7.81 13.82 13.30
C GLY A 542 7.79 15.09 12.42
N VAL A 543 6.60 15.52 12.00
CA VAL A 543 6.45 16.79 11.27
C VAL A 543 6.42 17.92 12.28
N ARG A 544 7.45 18.75 12.28
CA ARG A 544 7.51 19.93 13.16
C ARG A 544 6.44 20.94 12.73
N PRO A 545 5.64 21.46 13.66
CA PRO A 545 4.72 22.55 13.38
C PRO A 545 5.46 23.79 12.88
N VAL A 546 4.85 24.49 11.95
CA VAL A 546 5.38 25.73 11.36
C VAL A 546 4.38 26.84 11.67
N ASP A 547 4.87 28.01 12.05
CA ASP A 547 4.02 29.20 12.16
C ASP A 547 3.54 29.62 10.76
N ASP A 548 2.30 29.28 10.46
CA ASP A 548 1.66 29.56 9.18
C ASP A 548 1.26 31.05 9.05
N THR A 549 1.37 31.84 10.13
CA THR A 549 1.17 33.29 10.14
C THR A 549 2.43 34.07 9.84
N ALA A 550 3.60 33.45 9.97
CA ALA A 550 4.92 34.09 9.75
C ALA A 550 5.03 34.68 8.33
N ALA A 551 5.55 35.89 8.23
CA ALA A 551 5.62 36.65 6.97
C ALA A 551 6.39 35.93 5.85
N HIS A 552 7.47 35.20 6.19
CA HIS A 552 8.26 34.42 5.22
C HIS A 552 7.48 33.22 4.67
N VAL A 553 6.70 32.53 5.54
CA VAL A 553 5.87 31.38 5.15
C VAL A 553 4.72 31.84 4.24
N ARG A 554 4.04 32.94 4.63
CA ARG A 554 2.99 33.54 3.81
C ARG A 554 3.51 33.98 2.44
N ARG A 555 4.68 34.62 2.37
CA ARG A 555 5.32 35.01 1.10
C ARG A 555 5.67 33.81 0.23
N ALA A 556 6.23 32.74 0.81
CA ALA A 556 6.60 31.53 0.08
C ALA A 556 5.38 30.82 -0.56
N MET A 557 4.23 30.84 0.12
CA MET A 557 3.00 30.18 -0.32
C MET A 557 1.99 31.12 -1.00
N ALA A 558 2.28 32.43 -1.06
CA ALA A 558 1.36 33.41 -1.62
C ALA A 558 1.00 33.09 -3.09
N MET A 559 -0.30 33.16 -3.39
CA MET A 559 -0.85 33.04 -4.73
C MET A 559 -1.56 34.33 -5.12
N ARG A 560 -1.07 34.98 -6.17
CA ARG A 560 -1.73 36.14 -6.78
C ARG A 560 -2.95 35.69 -7.57
N LEU A 561 -4.06 36.36 -7.38
CA LEU A 561 -5.23 36.28 -8.24
C LEU A 561 -5.13 37.39 -9.31
N TYR A 562 -5.56 37.10 -10.52
CA TYR A 562 -5.42 38.02 -11.66
C TYR A 562 -6.78 38.34 -12.22
N SER A 563 -7.03 39.61 -12.55
CA SER A 563 -8.22 40.03 -13.29
C SER A 563 -7.97 40.06 -14.79
N ARG A 564 -9.04 39.97 -15.61
CA ARG A 564 -8.96 40.05 -17.07
C ARG A 564 -8.25 41.33 -17.54
N LYS A 565 -8.56 42.47 -16.91
CA LYS A 565 -7.92 43.77 -17.21
C LYS A 565 -6.41 43.78 -16.97
N GLN A 566 -5.93 43.10 -15.92
CA GLN A 566 -4.49 43.02 -15.63
C GLN A 566 -3.73 42.12 -16.63
N VAL A 567 -4.40 41.11 -17.20
CA VAL A 567 -3.81 40.20 -18.19
C VAL A 567 -3.75 40.86 -19.56
N SER A 568 -4.77 41.65 -19.96
CA SER A 568 -4.78 42.36 -21.26
C SER A 568 -3.75 43.50 -21.30
N ARG A 569 -3.62 44.31 -20.24
CA ARG A 569 -2.64 45.43 -20.19
C ARG A 569 -1.18 44.97 -20.38
N LYS A 570 -0.79 43.77 -19.95
CA LYS A 570 0.57 43.24 -20.18
C LYS A 570 0.79 42.66 -21.58
N ARG A 571 -0.26 42.32 -22.33
CA ARG A 571 -0.10 41.95 -23.75
C ARG A 571 0.20 43.15 -24.62
N THR A 572 -0.42 44.32 -24.35
CA THR A 572 -0.20 45.57 -25.08
C THR A 572 1.18 46.18 -24.79
N SER A 573 1.70 46.06 -23.57
CA SER A 573 3.04 46.57 -23.21
C SER A 573 4.21 45.67 -23.57
N ALA A 574 3.97 44.47 -24.13
CA ALA A 574 5.01 43.55 -24.65
C ALA A 574 5.07 43.54 -26.17
N VAL A 575 4.25 44.34 -26.86
CA VAL A 575 4.21 44.47 -28.31
C VAL A 575 4.70 45.88 -28.73
N ASN A 576 4.90 46.77 -27.79
CA ASN A 576 5.64 48.03 -27.93
C ASN A 576 6.99 47.89 -27.22
#